data_1e59440f05b5c66320df11c9c635e362
#
_entry.id   1e59440f05b5c66320df11c9c635e362
#
_cell.length_a   1.000
_cell.length_b   1.000
_cell.length_c   1.000
_cell.angle_alpha   90.00
_cell.angle_beta   90.00
_cell.angle_gamma   90.00
#
_symmetry.space_group_name_H-M   'P 1'
#
loop_
_entity.id
_entity.type
_entity.pdbx_description
1 polymer ?
#
loop_
_entity_poly.entity_id
_entity_poly.type
_entity_poly.pdbx_seq_one_letter_code
_entity_poly.pdbx_strand_id
1 'polypeptide(L)'
;MTDVIEVSYTGDLLAHRRCARAWAYEKRAGFQPYEVVQAMEGRLVHHAMEWLTRQYQEALDRRRHVTDEELRRQLDRHFKVLWARGIRTTFESKQDTLDRVVGNLFPRGQIAPVVKAVVEGAVHTEYELRAVKKVLPADAADFAGKSRILLTGILDLVVQQLEPLTYDRTWAWDSAETLEGHPEDRSLAAAPGDIEIWDYKATRASSPFCNDYVRQLLTYAALYRDRTGELPARCVLFFINEPPDKSRRLLAIDVSPAIVDAALDWTYQQVRLLRATDAAFQDDPGAIEGGELARRDRPTGHRLTAETKQQCTACSFRFDCAEYTANLDGGASHQDVVLTNVFKN
;
A
#
# COMPACT_ATOMS: atom_id res chain seq x y z
N MET A 1 -26.66 3.43 18.31
CA MET A 1 -26.00 3.35 16.98
C MET A 1 -24.87 4.37 16.97
N THR A 2 -23.65 3.96 16.68
CA THR A 2 -22.50 4.86 16.66
C THR A 2 -22.63 5.82 15.48
N ASP A 3 -22.59 7.12 15.78
CA ASP A 3 -22.61 8.23 14.81
C ASP A 3 -21.28 8.36 14.05
N VAL A 4 -20.59 7.24 13.82
CA VAL A 4 -19.24 7.18 13.24
C VAL A 4 -19.19 6.16 12.12
N ILE A 5 -18.58 6.55 10.99
CA ILE A 5 -18.20 5.65 9.91
C ILE A 5 -16.71 5.36 10.04
N GLU A 6 -16.36 4.11 10.27
CA GLU A 6 -14.96 3.69 10.28
C GLU A 6 -14.53 3.32 8.86
N VAL A 7 -13.39 3.85 8.44
CA VAL A 7 -12.81 3.67 7.11
C VAL A 7 -11.30 3.51 7.23
N SER A 8 -10.76 2.44 6.69
CA SER A 8 -9.32 2.23 6.55
C SER A 8 -8.83 2.68 5.16
N TYR A 9 -7.64 3.27 5.10
CA TYR A 9 -7.10 3.73 3.81
C TYR A 9 -6.91 2.56 2.83
N THR A 10 -6.15 1.55 3.21
CA THR A 10 -5.79 0.42 2.32
C THR A 10 -6.94 -0.57 2.14
N GLY A 11 -7.63 -0.92 3.22
CA GLY A 11 -8.68 -1.94 3.22
C GLY A 11 -9.99 -1.48 2.61
N ASP A 12 -10.28 -0.17 2.64
CA ASP A 12 -11.53 0.39 2.13
C ASP A 12 -11.29 1.34 0.96
N LEU A 13 -10.60 2.47 1.16
CA LEU A 13 -10.51 3.51 0.12
C LEU A 13 -9.72 3.04 -1.10
N LEU A 14 -8.54 2.48 -0.88
CA LEU A 14 -7.69 2.01 -1.98
C LEU A 14 -8.31 0.79 -2.67
N ALA A 15 -8.89 -0.14 -1.91
CA ALA A 15 -9.59 -1.30 -2.45
C ALA A 15 -10.80 -0.90 -3.29
N HIS A 16 -11.64 0.01 -2.77
CA HIS A 16 -12.79 0.57 -3.48
C HIS A 16 -12.37 1.30 -4.76
N ARG A 17 -11.35 2.16 -4.69
CA ARG A 17 -10.85 2.91 -5.84
C ARG A 17 -10.34 1.99 -6.94
N ARG A 18 -9.63 0.92 -6.58
CA ARG A 18 -9.17 -0.08 -7.55
C ARG A 18 -10.31 -0.80 -8.23
N CYS A 19 -11.29 -1.25 -7.46
CA CYS A 19 -12.51 -1.85 -7.99
C CYS A 19 -13.64 -1.79 -6.95
N ALA A 20 -14.62 -0.92 -7.18
CA ALA A 20 -15.77 -0.75 -6.30
C ALA A 20 -16.56 -2.04 -6.12
N ARG A 21 -16.72 -2.83 -7.19
CA ARG A 21 -17.41 -4.13 -7.18
C ARG A 21 -16.67 -5.17 -6.33
N ALA A 22 -15.34 -5.29 -6.49
CA ALA A 22 -14.55 -6.23 -5.70
C ALA A 22 -14.59 -5.86 -4.20
N TRP A 23 -14.52 -4.56 -3.89
CA TRP A 23 -14.69 -4.06 -2.53
C TRP A 23 -16.06 -4.42 -1.97
N ALA A 24 -17.12 -4.21 -2.72
CA ALA A 24 -18.49 -4.54 -2.28
C ALA A 24 -18.67 -6.04 -2.04
N TYR A 25 -18.13 -6.89 -2.90
CA TYR A 25 -18.15 -8.35 -2.70
C TYR A 25 -17.46 -8.75 -1.40
N GLU A 26 -16.27 -8.19 -1.12
CA GLU A 26 -15.55 -8.47 0.11
C GLU A 26 -16.24 -7.91 1.35
N LYS A 27 -16.58 -6.62 1.33
CA LYS A 27 -17.01 -5.90 2.54
C LYS A 27 -18.50 -5.95 2.81
N ARG A 28 -19.33 -6.24 1.79
CA ARG A 28 -20.79 -6.25 1.90
C ARG A 28 -21.39 -7.62 1.69
N ALA A 29 -20.94 -8.35 0.68
CA ALA A 29 -21.40 -9.72 0.46
C ALA A 29 -20.66 -10.75 1.34
N GLY A 30 -19.54 -10.38 1.98
CA GLY A 30 -18.78 -11.25 2.87
C GLY A 30 -17.96 -12.32 2.14
N PHE A 31 -17.77 -12.19 0.84
CA PHE A 31 -16.89 -13.09 0.11
C PHE A 31 -15.45 -12.93 0.56
N GLN A 32 -14.81 -14.05 0.85
CA GLN A 32 -13.40 -14.04 1.22
C GLN A 32 -12.53 -13.99 -0.05
N PRO A 33 -11.71 -12.93 -0.23
CA PRO A 33 -10.80 -12.90 -1.36
C PRO A 33 -9.75 -14.01 -1.20
N TYR A 34 -9.41 -14.67 -2.31
CA TYR A 34 -8.19 -15.44 -2.35
C TYR A 34 -7.00 -14.50 -2.15
N GLU A 35 -6.15 -14.77 -1.18
CA GLU A 35 -4.96 -13.96 -1.02
C GLU A 35 -4.05 -14.09 -2.24
N VAL A 36 -3.79 -12.96 -2.87
CA VAL A 36 -3.01 -12.90 -4.09
C VAL A 36 -1.58 -13.30 -3.79
N VAL A 37 -1.00 -14.07 -4.64
CA VAL A 37 0.39 -14.55 -4.57
C VAL A 37 1.39 -13.40 -4.33
N GLN A 38 1.14 -12.22 -4.84
CA GLN A 38 1.92 -11.00 -4.60
C GLN A 38 1.92 -10.54 -3.14
N ALA A 39 0.97 -10.99 -2.34
CA ALA A 39 0.91 -10.67 -0.91
C ALA A 39 2.03 -11.36 -0.10
N MET A 40 2.53 -12.51 -0.54
CA MET A 40 3.60 -13.24 0.18
C MET A 40 4.85 -12.38 0.38
N GLU A 41 5.38 -11.84 -0.70
CA GLU A 41 6.61 -11.04 -0.65
C GLU A 41 6.41 -9.74 0.12
N GLY A 42 5.29 -9.04 -0.11
CA GLY A 42 4.94 -7.85 0.66
C GLY A 42 4.92 -8.12 2.15
N ARG A 43 4.25 -9.19 2.58
CA ARG A 43 4.19 -9.57 4.01
C ARG A 43 5.54 -9.98 4.59
N LEU A 44 6.39 -10.65 3.80
CA LEU A 44 7.75 -10.98 4.23
C LEU A 44 8.59 -9.73 4.42
N VAL A 45 8.48 -8.76 3.52
CA VAL A 45 9.19 -7.47 3.60
C VAL A 45 8.77 -6.70 4.86
N HIS A 46 7.47 -6.50 5.08
CA HIS A 46 6.96 -5.81 6.28
C HIS A 46 7.42 -6.54 7.56
N HIS A 47 7.28 -7.86 7.61
CA HIS A 47 7.74 -8.63 8.76
C HIS A 47 9.26 -8.55 8.96
N ALA A 48 10.04 -8.53 7.88
CA ALA A 48 11.50 -8.37 7.96
C ALA A 48 11.89 -7.04 8.59
N MET A 49 11.28 -5.95 8.12
CA MET A 49 11.59 -4.60 8.61
C MET A 49 11.12 -4.40 10.05
N GLU A 50 9.90 -4.86 10.39
CA GLU A 50 9.41 -4.83 11.77
C GLU A 50 10.32 -5.61 12.72
N TRP A 51 10.73 -6.83 12.33
CA TRP A 51 11.62 -7.65 13.13
C TRP A 51 13.01 -7.00 13.27
N LEU A 52 13.58 -6.49 12.18
CA LEU A 52 14.86 -5.80 12.20
C LEU A 52 14.83 -4.59 13.13
N THR A 53 13.80 -3.75 13.02
CA THR A 53 13.64 -2.57 13.88
C THR A 53 13.65 -2.96 15.36
N ARG A 54 12.86 -3.96 15.75
CA ARG A 54 12.83 -4.45 17.13
C ARG A 54 14.18 -5.03 17.57
N GLN A 55 14.82 -5.82 16.71
CA GLN A 55 16.11 -6.43 17.05
C GLN A 55 17.24 -5.41 17.14
N TYR A 56 17.23 -4.36 16.30
CA TYR A 56 18.21 -3.29 16.41
C TYR A 56 18.04 -2.46 17.68
N GLN A 57 16.81 -2.14 18.07
CA GLN A 57 16.55 -1.47 19.34
C GLN A 57 17.06 -2.30 20.54
N GLU A 58 16.78 -3.61 20.56
CA GLU A 58 17.31 -4.50 21.59
C GLU A 58 18.82 -4.70 21.50
N ALA A 59 19.39 -4.68 20.30
CA ALA A 59 20.81 -4.90 20.06
C ALA A 59 21.69 -3.71 20.43
N LEU A 60 21.18 -2.48 20.26
CA LEU A 60 21.86 -1.26 20.74
C LEU A 60 22.13 -1.33 22.23
N ASP A 61 21.16 -1.83 23.01
CA ASP A 61 21.31 -2.03 24.45
C ASP A 61 22.35 -3.12 24.81
N ARG A 62 22.51 -4.11 23.94
CA ARG A 62 23.35 -5.30 24.18
C ARG A 62 24.67 -5.32 23.40
N ARG A 63 24.98 -4.31 22.62
CA ARG A 63 26.18 -4.23 21.72
C ARG A 63 26.30 -5.46 20.81
N ARG A 64 25.18 -5.97 20.32
CA ARG A 64 25.10 -7.13 19.45
C ARG A 64 24.83 -6.70 18.00
N HIS A 65 25.36 -7.45 17.03
CA HIS A 65 25.05 -7.28 15.62
C HIS A 65 23.97 -8.30 15.20
N VAL A 66 22.98 -7.81 14.46
CA VAL A 66 21.97 -8.65 13.81
C VAL A 66 22.55 -9.19 12.51
N THR A 67 22.41 -10.49 12.25
CA THR A 67 22.95 -11.16 11.07
C THR A 67 21.85 -11.47 10.04
N ASP A 68 22.26 -11.65 8.78
CA ASP A 68 21.37 -12.10 7.69
C ASP A 68 20.82 -13.51 7.92
N GLU A 69 21.60 -14.40 8.58
CA GLU A 69 21.14 -15.75 8.92
C GLU A 69 20.03 -15.73 10.00
N GLU A 70 20.09 -14.80 10.95
CA GLU A 70 19.04 -14.61 11.94
C GLU A 70 17.75 -14.12 11.27
N LEU A 71 17.86 -13.12 10.37
CA LEU A 71 16.74 -12.66 9.57
C LEU A 71 16.16 -13.80 8.71
N ARG A 72 17.02 -14.56 8.03
CA ARG A 72 16.60 -15.69 7.21
C ARG A 72 15.81 -16.73 8.01
N ARG A 73 16.28 -17.11 9.18
CA ARG A 73 15.56 -18.03 10.08
C ARG A 73 14.20 -17.50 10.50
N GLN A 74 14.12 -16.21 10.78
CA GLN A 74 12.86 -15.57 11.14
C GLN A 74 11.88 -15.55 9.98
N LEU A 75 12.35 -15.17 8.78
CA LEU A 75 11.52 -15.17 7.59
C LEU A 75 11.09 -16.57 7.15
N ASP A 76 11.92 -17.59 7.35
CA ASP A 76 11.55 -19.00 7.10
C ASP A 76 10.36 -19.43 7.97
N ARG A 77 10.36 -19.05 9.24
CA ARG A 77 9.25 -19.33 10.15
C ARG A 77 7.99 -18.60 9.69
N HIS A 78 8.11 -17.33 9.36
CA HIS A 78 6.98 -16.51 8.93
C HIS A 78 6.41 -17.00 7.58
N PHE A 79 7.28 -17.37 6.64
CA PHE A 79 6.88 -18.00 5.37
C PHE A 79 6.01 -19.24 5.59
N LYS A 80 6.41 -20.13 6.52
CA LYS A 80 5.63 -21.32 6.84
C LYS A 80 4.24 -20.98 7.37
N VAL A 81 4.12 -19.93 8.19
CA VAL A 81 2.83 -19.46 8.71
C VAL A 81 1.96 -18.92 7.57
N LEU A 82 2.52 -18.09 6.70
CA LEU A 82 1.80 -17.54 5.55
C LEU A 82 1.35 -18.66 4.58
N TRP A 83 2.24 -19.62 4.35
CA TRP A 83 1.94 -20.77 3.50
C TRP A 83 0.81 -21.64 4.07
N ALA A 84 0.81 -21.87 5.37
CA ALA A 84 -0.26 -22.60 6.08
C ALA A 84 -1.61 -21.86 6.00
N ARG A 85 -1.59 -20.54 5.86
CA ARG A 85 -2.78 -19.69 5.64
C ARG A 85 -3.25 -19.64 4.18
N GLY A 86 -2.61 -20.39 3.29
CA GLY A 86 -2.98 -20.44 1.88
C GLY A 86 -2.30 -19.40 0.98
N ILE A 87 -1.47 -18.51 1.53
CA ILE A 87 -0.71 -17.55 0.73
C ILE A 87 0.40 -18.29 0.00
N ARG A 88 0.53 -18.04 -1.30
CA ARG A 88 1.49 -18.72 -2.16
C ARG A 88 2.52 -17.74 -2.72
N THR A 89 3.68 -18.24 -3.13
CA THR A 89 4.62 -17.47 -3.95
C THR A 89 4.14 -17.43 -5.38
N THR A 90 4.61 -16.46 -6.15
CA THR A 90 4.50 -16.47 -7.63
C THR A 90 5.30 -17.66 -8.18
N PHE A 91 5.90 -17.55 -9.30
CA PHE A 91 6.61 -18.65 -9.97
C PHE A 91 7.96 -19.04 -9.33
N GLU A 92 8.26 -18.55 -8.14
CA GLU A 92 9.54 -18.73 -7.48
C GLU A 92 9.45 -19.74 -6.35
N SER A 93 10.57 -20.42 -6.11
CA SER A 93 10.70 -21.27 -4.96
C SER A 93 10.70 -20.43 -3.66
N LYS A 94 10.39 -21.09 -2.54
CA LYS A 94 10.55 -20.49 -1.21
C LYS A 94 11.97 -19.93 -1.02
N GLN A 95 12.99 -20.68 -1.46
CA GLN A 95 14.38 -20.29 -1.30
C GLN A 95 14.68 -19.01 -2.06
N ASP A 96 14.26 -18.90 -3.33
CA ASP A 96 14.49 -17.71 -4.16
C ASP A 96 13.80 -16.48 -3.56
N THR A 97 12.59 -16.64 -3.04
CA THR A 97 11.85 -15.57 -2.37
C THR A 97 12.59 -15.07 -1.13
N LEU A 98 13.07 -15.99 -0.27
CA LEU A 98 13.83 -15.63 0.92
C LEU A 98 15.19 -15.01 0.57
N ASP A 99 15.90 -15.57 -0.40
CA ASP A 99 17.19 -15.05 -0.88
C ASP A 99 17.07 -13.64 -1.41
N ARG A 100 16.00 -13.34 -2.15
CA ARG A 100 15.74 -11.99 -2.63
C ARG A 100 15.48 -11.01 -1.50
N VAL A 101 14.57 -11.33 -0.58
CA VAL A 101 14.23 -10.42 0.54
C VAL A 101 15.46 -10.18 1.42
N VAL A 102 16.16 -11.25 1.82
CA VAL A 102 17.37 -11.14 2.64
C VAL A 102 18.48 -10.41 1.89
N GLY A 103 18.75 -10.77 0.63
CA GLY A 103 19.79 -10.15 -0.18
C GLY A 103 19.57 -8.65 -0.44
N ASN A 104 18.30 -8.21 -0.50
CA ASN A 104 17.97 -6.80 -0.62
C ASN A 104 18.19 -6.00 0.66
N LEU A 105 18.06 -6.63 1.81
CA LEU A 105 18.27 -6.01 3.13
C LEU A 105 19.72 -6.17 3.62
N PHE A 106 20.35 -7.29 3.29
CA PHE A 106 21.74 -7.64 3.65
C PHE A 106 22.58 -7.96 2.41
N PRO A 107 22.86 -6.98 1.53
CA PRO A 107 23.72 -7.21 0.38
C PRO A 107 25.09 -7.68 0.83
N ARG A 108 25.56 -8.82 0.30
CA ARG A 108 26.83 -9.46 0.66
C ARG A 108 26.97 -9.80 2.15
N GLY A 109 25.87 -10.13 2.82
CA GLY A 109 25.84 -10.48 4.24
C GLY A 109 25.96 -9.31 5.22
N GLN A 110 25.94 -8.07 4.72
CA GLN A 110 25.98 -6.86 5.55
C GLN A 110 24.67 -6.09 5.40
N ILE A 111 24.16 -5.55 6.49
CA ILE A 111 22.95 -4.73 6.41
C ILE A 111 23.18 -3.53 5.49
N ALA A 112 22.24 -3.29 4.58
CA ALA A 112 22.34 -2.14 3.68
C ALA A 112 22.38 -0.83 4.49
N PRO A 113 23.24 0.13 4.13
CA PRO A 113 23.38 1.39 4.90
C PRO A 113 22.06 2.10 5.15
N VAL A 114 21.20 2.18 4.14
CA VAL A 114 19.88 2.79 4.27
C VAL A 114 18.98 2.01 5.25
N VAL A 115 19.00 0.69 5.21
CA VAL A 115 18.22 -0.16 6.15
C VAL A 115 18.74 0.07 7.57
N LYS A 116 20.04 0.11 7.76
CA LYS A 116 20.68 0.39 9.06
C LYS A 116 20.24 1.75 9.60
N ALA A 117 20.37 2.81 8.82
CA ALA A 117 20.00 4.17 9.23
C ALA A 117 18.52 4.25 9.65
N VAL A 118 17.65 3.60 8.89
CA VAL A 118 16.21 3.58 9.13
C VAL A 118 15.85 2.82 10.41
N VAL A 119 16.43 1.64 10.65
CA VAL A 119 16.11 0.85 11.86
C VAL A 119 16.72 1.44 13.13
N GLU A 120 17.87 2.12 13.03
CA GLU A 120 18.51 2.85 14.14
C GLU A 120 17.73 4.11 14.50
N GLY A 121 17.18 4.81 13.52
CA GLY A 121 16.37 6.02 13.71
C GLY A 121 14.87 5.75 13.98
N ALA A 122 14.44 4.49 14.04
CA ALA A 122 13.05 4.14 14.21
C ALA A 122 12.49 4.57 15.58
N VAL A 123 11.45 5.38 15.55
CA VAL A 123 10.72 5.86 16.73
C VAL A 123 9.49 4.99 17.00
N HIS A 124 8.74 4.67 15.93
CA HIS A 124 7.57 3.81 15.99
C HIS A 124 7.59 2.85 14.80
N THR A 125 7.18 1.60 15.02
CA THR A 125 6.95 0.59 13.98
C THR A 125 5.53 0.05 14.09
N GLU A 126 4.87 -0.20 12.95
CA GLU A 126 3.47 -0.63 12.89
C GLU A 126 2.57 0.29 13.74
N TYR A 127 2.75 1.60 13.57
CA TYR A 127 2.09 2.61 14.41
C TYR A 127 0.66 2.85 13.95
N GLU A 128 -0.29 2.36 14.73
CA GLU A 128 -1.71 2.55 14.44
C GLU A 128 -2.14 3.99 14.77
N LEU A 129 -2.66 4.67 13.78
CA LEU A 129 -3.23 6.01 13.88
C LEU A 129 -4.74 5.98 13.63
N ARG A 130 -5.47 6.74 14.45
CA ARG A 130 -6.90 6.92 14.31
C ARG A 130 -7.24 8.40 14.49
N ALA A 131 -7.91 8.98 13.52
CA ALA A 131 -8.41 10.33 13.61
C ALA A 131 -9.93 10.36 13.38
N VAL A 132 -10.65 10.98 14.30
CA VAL A 132 -12.08 11.24 14.14
C VAL A 132 -12.24 12.61 13.52
N LYS A 133 -12.74 12.67 12.30
CA LYS A 133 -13.07 13.90 11.60
C LYS A 133 -14.56 14.15 11.65
N LYS A 134 -14.90 15.42 11.89
CA LYS A 134 -16.28 15.88 11.88
C LYS A 134 -16.73 16.04 10.42
N VAL A 135 -17.84 15.43 10.06
CA VAL A 135 -18.44 15.65 8.74
C VAL A 135 -19.08 17.03 8.70
N LEU A 136 -18.86 17.77 7.62
CA LEU A 136 -19.51 19.06 7.43
C LEU A 136 -21.02 18.86 7.25
N PRO A 137 -21.89 19.79 7.72
CA PRO A 137 -23.33 19.68 7.59
C PRO A 137 -23.84 19.42 6.16
N ALA A 138 -23.17 19.99 5.15
CA ALA A 138 -23.48 19.78 3.73
C ALA A 138 -23.24 18.32 3.29
N ASP A 139 -22.39 17.60 3.99
CA ASP A 139 -22.01 16.22 3.69
C ASP A 139 -22.83 15.19 4.48
N ALA A 140 -23.62 15.64 5.46
CA ALA A 140 -24.33 14.75 6.37
C ALA A 140 -25.34 13.84 5.65
N ALA A 141 -25.98 14.34 4.58
CA ALA A 141 -26.89 13.55 3.77
C ALA A 141 -26.19 12.40 3.05
N ASP A 142 -24.97 12.63 2.55
CA ASP A 142 -24.16 11.64 1.83
C ASP A 142 -23.65 10.51 2.74
N PHE A 143 -23.61 10.77 4.04
CA PHE A 143 -23.14 9.82 5.06
C PHE A 143 -24.30 9.16 5.85
N ALA A 144 -25.50 9.13 5.29
CA ALA A 144 -26.69 8.54 5.94
C ALA A 144 -26.95 9.06 7.35
N GLY A 145 -26.82 10.37 7.54
CA GLY A 145 -27.03 11.05 8.82
C GLY A 145 -25.90 10.87 9.87
N LYS A 146 -24.81 10.18 9.50
CA LYS A 146 -23.66 10.07 10.39
C LYS A 146 -22.80 11.34 10.30
N SER A 147 -22.42 11.87 11.45
CA SER A 147 -21.73 13.17 11.55
C SER A 147 -20.20 13.05 11.62
N ARG A 148 -19.66 11.84 11.69
CA ARG A 148 -18.23 11.63 11.93
C ARG A 148 -17.66 10.50 11.07
N ILE A 149 -16.43 10.72 10.63
CA ILE A 149 -15.60 9.70 9.99
C ILE A 149 -14.45 9.36 10.93
N LEU A 150 -14.28 8.09 11.23
CA LEU A 150 -13.07 7.57 11.85
C LEU A 150 -12.19 7.01 10.75
N LEU A 151 -11.16 7.78 10.39
CA LEU A 151 -10.14 7.34 9.45
C LEU A 151 -9.05 6.62 10.22
N THR A 152 -8.71 5.41 9.79
CA THR A 152 -7.68 4.58 10.40
C THR A 152 -6.57 4.28 9.42
N GLY A 153 -5.33 4.22 9.92
CA GLY A 153 -4.16 3.83 9.16
C GLY A 153 -3.09 3.22 10.06
N ILE A 154 -2.29 2.34 9.50
CA ILE A 154 -1.11 1.78 10.16
C ILE A 154 0.10 2.27 9.39
N LEU A 155 0.98 3.00 10.07
CA LEU A 155 2.26 3.45 9.51
C LEU A 155 3.27 2.34 9.69
N ASP A 156 3.92 1.95 8.62
CA ASP A 156 4.96 0.91 8.68
C ASP A 156 6.09 1.36 9.61
N LEU A 157 6.52 2.61 9.49
CA LEU A 157 7.58 3.16 10.31
C LEU A 157 7.53 4.68 10.43
N VAL A 158 7.83 5.19 11.61
CA VAL A 158 8.19 6.59 11.87
C VAL A 158 9.67 6.63 12.25
N VAL A 159 10.45 7.43 11.54
CA VAL A 159 11.89 7.56 11.70
C VAL A 159 12.25 8.96 12.13
N GLN A 160 13.12 9.09 13.12
CA GLN A 160 13.86 10.30 13.37
C GLN A 160 15.25 10.18 12.73
N GLN A 161 15.59 11.07 11.83
CA GLN A 161 16.89 11.06 11.20
C GLN A 161 17.99 11.33 12.25
N LEU A 162 18.91 10.40 12.41
CA LEU A 162 20.05 10.55 13.34
C LEU A 162 21.24 11.24 12.66
N GLU A 163 21.44 10.97 11.37
CA GLU A 163 22.52 11.48 10.54
C GLU A 163 21.96 12.14 9.27
N PRO A 164 22.67 13.06 8.63
CA PRO A 164 22.25 13.61 7.35
C PRO A 164 22.05 12.50 6.31
N LEU A 165 20.91 12.52 5.62
CA LEU A 165 20.60 11.60 4.52
C LEU A 165 20.24 12.41 3.27
N THR A 166 20.70 11.97 2.11
CA THR A 166 20.31 12.56 0.82
C THR A 166 19.50 11.54 0.03
N TYR A 167 18.34 11.98 -0.41
CA TYR A 167 17.49 11.25 -1.36
C TYR A 167 17.82 11.74 -2.76
N ASP A 168 18.12 10.83 -3.68
CA ASP A 168 18.44 11.17 -5.07
C ASP A 168 17.20 11.40 -5.92
N ARG A 169 16.01 11.00 -5.41
CA ARG A 169 14.74 11.10 -6.11
C ARG A 169 13.65 11.67 -5.21
N THR A 170 12.88 12.56 -5.80
CA THR A 170 11.74 13.19 -5.15
C THR A 170 10.47 13.05 -5.97
N TRP A 171 9.36 13.31 -5.34
CA TRP A 171 8.07 13.37 -6.00
C TRP A 171 7.83 14.78 -6.54
N ALA A 172 7.63 14.91 -7.85
CA ALA A 172 7.21 16.14 -8.50
C ALA A 172 5.69 16.13 -8.72
N TRP A 173 5.04 17.22 -8.38
CA TRP A 173 3.60 17.37 -8.54
C TRP A 173 3.26 17.88 -9.94
N ASP A 174 2.45 17.12 -10.69
CA ASP A 174 1.78 17.60 -11.90
C ASP A 174 0.54 18.43 -11.53
N SER A 175 -0.15 18.00 -10.46
CA SER A 175 -1.28 18.70 -9.87
C SER A 175 -1.34 18.41 -8.37
N ALA A 176 -1.17 19.46 -7.57
CA ALA A 176 -1.34 19.36 -6.12
C ALA A 176 -2.81 19.15 -5.73
N GLU A 177 -3.75 19.65 -6.53
CA GLU A 177 -5.19 19.52 -6.28
C GLU A 177 -5.67 18.07 -6.45
N THR A 178 -5.22 17.37 -7.50
CA THR A 178 -5.57 15.97 -7.76
C THR A 178 -4.60 14.99 -7.12
N LEU A 179 -3.53 15.48 -6.49
CA LEU A 179 -2.44 14.69 -5.92
C LEU A 179 -1.81 13.75 -6.96
N GLU A 180 -1.69 14.23 -8.18
CA GLU A 180 -1.01 13.51 -9.25
C GLU A 180 0.38 14.07 -9.46
N GLY A 181 1.30 13.19 -9.84
CA GLY A 181 2.69 13.52 -10.04
C GLY A 181 3.50 12.34 -10.53
N HIS A 182 4.79 12.53 -10.53
CA HIS A 182 5.74 11.52 -10.98
C HIS A 182 7.07 11.62 -10.21
N PRO A 183 7.83 10.53 -10.13
CA PRO A 183 9.19 10.58 -9.59
C PRO A 183 10.12 11.36 -10.51
N GLU A 184 10.90 12.27 -9.94
CA GLU A 184 11.96 13.01 -10.65
C GLU A 184 13.33 12.78 -10.01
N ASP A 185 14.39 12.85 -10.80
CA ASP A 185 15.77 12.76 -10.33
C ASP A 185 16.22 14.15 -9.81
N ARG A 186 15.79 14.46 -8.59
CA ARG A 186 16.13 15.69 -7.86
C ARG A 186 16.52 15.32 -6.43
N SER A 187 17.67 15.79 -6.00
CA SER A 187 18.17 15.52 -4.67
C SER A 187 17.42 16.33 -3.60
N LEU A 188 17.14 15.68 -2.48
CA LEU A 188 16.56 16.28 -1.30
C LEU A 188 17.36 15.83 -0.06
N ALA A 189 17.78 16.78 0.76
CA ALA A 189 18.50 16.48 1.99
C ALA A 189 17.55 16.35 3.19
N ALA A 190 17.82 15.35 4.02
CA ALA A 190 17.26 15.22 5.35
C ALA A 190 18.27 15.66 6.41
N ALA A 191 17.82 16.43 7.38
CA ALA A 191 18.62 16.87 8.50
C ALA A 191 18.46 15.96 9.72
N PRO A 192 19.47 15.85 10.58
CA PRO A 192 19.30 15.21 11.88
C PRO A 192 18.18 15.86 12.68
N GLY A 193 17.33 15.03 13.26
CA GLY A 193 16.14 15.47 13.99
C GLY A 193 14.85 15.49 13.15
N ASP A 194 14.93 15.46 11.82
CA ASP A 194 13.75 15.37 10.97
C ASP A 194 12.94 14.11 11.28
N ILE A 195 11.63 14.26 11.42
CA ILE A 195 10.69 13.13 11.54
C ILE A 195 10.16 12.79 10.16
N GLU A 196 10.23 11.53 9.81
CA GLU A 196 9.79 11.01 8.52
C GLU A 196 8.84 9.83 8.69
N ILE A 197 7.87 9.71 7.77
CA ILE A 197 7.00 8.53 7.67
C ILE A 197 7.47 7.68 6.49
N TRP A 198 7.82 6.44 6.76
CA TRP A 198 8.30 5.49 5.77
C TRP A 198 7.29 4.39 5.52
N ASP A 199 7.17 3.99 4.27
CA ASP A 199 6.30 2.90 3.83
C ASP A 199 7.07 1.99 2.87
N TYR A 200 7.04 0.68 3.14
CA TYR A 200 7.79 -0.33 2.41
C TYR A 200 6.98 -0.88 1.25
N LYS A 201 7.60 -0.95 0.07
CA LYS A 201 6.95 -1.52 -1.11
C LYS A 201 7.80 -2.66 -1.67
N ALA A 202 7.21 -3.86 -1.70
CA ALA A 202 7.77 -5.03 -2.38
C ALA A 202 7.58 -4.95 -3.92
N THR A 203 7.43 -3.74 -4.45
CA THR A 203 7.33 -3.44 -5.88
C THR A 203 8.55 -2.65 -6.33
N ARG A 204 8.65 -2.37 -7.63
CA ARG A 204 9.67 -1.47 -8.17
C ARG A 204 9.16 -0.03 -8.20
N ALA A 205 10.09 0.92 -8.23
CA ALA A 205 9.80 2.35 -8.31
C ALA A 205 9.07 2.78 -9.60
N SER A 206 9.05 1.94 -10.61
CA SER A 206 8.29 2.13 -11.85
C SER A 206 6.84 1.62 -11.76
N SER A 207 6.35 1.32 -10.55
CA SER A 207 4.99 0.86 -10.35
C SER A 207 3.96 1.89 -10.84
N PRO A 208 2.94 1.49 -11.60
CA PRO A 208 1.85 2.39 -11.99
C PRO A 208 1.01 2.86 -10.79
N PHE A 209 1.20 2.25 -9.62
CA PHE A 209 0.49 2.60 -8.39
C PHE A 209 1.21 3.65 -7.53
N CYS A 210 2.28 4.29 -8.04
CA CYS A 210 3.02 5.28 -7.24
C CYS A 210 2.13 6.42 -6.74
N ASN A 211 1.20 6.94 -7.55
CA ASN A 211 0.24 7.96 -7.11
C ASN A 211 -0.60 7.49 -5.89
N ASP A 212 -1.03 6.23 -5.90
CA ASP A 212 -1.81 5.66 -4.78
C ASP A 212 -0.97 5.54 -3.51
N TYR A 213 0.31 5.17 -3.63
CA TYR A 213 1.22 5.09 -2.49
C TYR A 213 1.53 6.47 -1.91
N VAL A 214 1.71 7.47 -2.77
CA VAL A 214 1.94 8.86 -2.34
C VAL A 214 0.70 9.40 -1.61
N ARG A 215 -0.49 9.21 -2.15
CA ARG A 215 -1.75 9.60 -1.48
C ARG A 215 -1.95 8.90 -0.14
N GLN A 216 -1.57 7.61 -0.05
CA GLN A 216 -1.58 6.85 1.20
C GLN A 216 -0.69 7.52 2.25
N LEU A 217 0.56 7.80 1.90
CA LEU A 217 1.52 8.42 2.82
C LEU A 217 1.11 9.82 3.26
N LEU A 218 0.55 10.63 2.37
CA LEU A 218 0.05 11.97 2.72
C LEU A 218 -1.16 11.90 3.64
N THR A 219 -2.05 10.91 3.44
CA THR A 219 -3.14 10.65 4.37
C THR A 219 -2.61 10.25 5.75
N TYR A 220 -1.56 9.44 5.78
CA TYR A 220 -0.90 9.06 7.03
C TYR A 220 -0.19 10.25 7.68
N ALA A 221 0.42 11.15 6.91
CA ALA A 221 0.96 12.41 7.43
C ALA A 221 -0.13 13.29 8.08
N ALA A 222 -1.33 13.30 7.50
CA ALA A 222 -2.47 13.99 8.09
C ALA A 222 -2.92 13.36 9.43
N LEU A 223 -2.99 12.03 9.50
CA LEU A 223 -3.31 11.31 10.73
C LEU A 223 -2.22 11.52 11.80
N TYR A 224 -0.96 11.54 11.39
CA TYR A 224 0.17 11.82 12.27
C TYR A 224 0.09 13.23 12.84
N ARG A 225 -0.14 14.24 12.00
CA ARG A 225 -0.36 15.63 12.41
C ARG A 225 -1.51 15.75 13.42
N ASP A 226 -2.63 15.08 13.16
CA ASP A 226 -3.78 15.11 14.08
C ASP A 226 -3.45 14.49 15.45
N ARG A 227 -2.55 13.51 15.48
CA ARG A 227 -2.17 12.81 16.71
C ARG A 227 -1.10 13.54 17.50
N THR A 228 -0.11 14.12 16.82
CA THR A 228 1.09 14.72 17.45
C THR A 228 1.03 16.25 17.52
N GLY A 229 0.23 16.89 16.70
CA GLY A 229 0.22 18.34 16.49
C GLY A 229 1.26 18.82 15.46
N GLU A 230 2.13 17.93 14.96
CA GLU A 230 3.25 18.28 14.09
C GLU A 230 3.17 17.49 12.76
N LEU A 231 3.62 18.12 11.68
CA LEU A 231 3.80 17.42 10.39
C LEU A 231 5.15 16.69 10.37
N PRO A 232 5.22 15.51 9.72
CA PRO A 232 6.52 14.94 9.39
C PRO A 232 7.24 15.88 8.41
N ALA A 233 8.56 15.93 8.45
CA ALA A 233 9.35 16.72 7.51
C ALA A 233 9.15 16.21 6.07
N ARG A 234 9.00 14.90 5.93
CA ARG A 234 8.71 14.24 4.63
C ARG A 234 8.10 12.86 4.81
N CYS A 235 7.58 12.33 3.70
CA CYS A 235 7.23 10.92 3.56
C CYS A 235 8.21 10.23 2.62
N VAL A 236 8.47 8.93 2.82
CA VAL A 236 9.43 8.17 2.02
C VAL A 236 8.83 6.83 1.60
N LEU A 237 8.82 6.55 0.30
CA LEU A 237 8.58 5.23 -0.24
C LEU A 237 9.90 4.48 -0.39
N PHE A 238 9.99 3.31 0.21
CA PHE A 238 11.15 2.44 0.13
C PHE A 238 10.83 1.21 -0.71
N PHE A 239 11.30 1.20 -1.97
CA PHE A 239 11.13 0.10 -2.92
C PHE A 239 12.21 -0.97 -2.68
N ILE A 240 11.91 -1.96 -1.86
CA ILE A 240 12.89 -2.95 -1.40
C ILE A 240 13.40 -3.83 -2.56
N ASN A 241 12.58 -4.06 -3.60
CA ASN A 241 12.97 -4.85 -4.76
C ASN A 241 13.77 -4.09 -5.83
N GLU A 242 14.03 -2.80 -5.63
CA GLU A 242 15.06 -2.14 -6.43
C GLU A 242 16.45 -2.59 -5.97
N PRO A 243 17.40 -2.77 -6.90
CA PRO A 243 18.77 -3.15 -6.55
C PRO A 243 19.38 -2.23 -5.51
N PRO A 244 20.14 -2.76 -4.52
CA PRO A 244 20.70 -1.99 -3.41
C PRO A 244 21.62 -0.85 -3.80
N ASP A 245 22.22 -0.92 -4.98
CA ASP A 245 23.15 0.05 -5.55
C ASP A 245 22.48 1.14 -6.39
N LYS A 246 21.14 1.10 -6.53
CA LYS A 246 20.41 2.07 -7.34
C LYS A 246 19.75 3.16 -6.50
N SER A 247 19.94 4.40 -6.93
CA SER A 247 19.29 5.61 -6.39
C SER A 247 17.74 5.53 -6.39
N ARG A 248 17.18 4.66 -7.23
CA ARG A 248 15.72 4.47 -7.37
C ARG A 248 15.04 3.80 -6.18
N ARG A 249 15.79 3.32 -5.22
CA ARG A 249 15.29 2.59 -4.07
C ARG A 249 14.44 3.43 -3.12
N LEU A 250 14.76 4.72 -3.01
CA LEU A 250 14.06 5.68 -2.18
C LEU A 250 13.39 6.74 -3.03
N LEU A 251 12.17 7.10 -2.66
CA LEU A 251 11.44 8.21 -3.24
C LEU A 251 10.93 9.08 -2.10
N ALA A 252 11.51 10.26 -1.96
CA ALA A 252 11.10 11.24 -0.96
C ALA A 252 9.96 12.11 -1.47
N ILE A 253 9.02 12.41 -0.61
CA ILE A 253 7.86 13.25 -0.87
C ILE A 253 7.90 14.39 0.12
N ASP A 254 8.05 15.61 -0.37
CA ASP A 254 7.97 16.81 0.46
C ASP A 254 6.56 16.96 1.05
N VAL A 255 6.49 17.22 2.35
CA VAL A 255 5.24 17.41 3.07
C VAL A 255 5.06 18.87 3.42
N SER A 256 3.90 19.41 3.04
CA SER A 256 3.48 20.77 3.43
C SER A 256 2.05 20.75 3.95
N PRO A 257 1.63 21.74 4.77
CA PRO A 257 0.25 21.82 5.23
C PRO A 257 -0.75 21.76 4.06
N ALA A 258 -0.50 22.48 2.99
CA ALA A 258 -1.38 22.56 1.82
C ALA A 258 -1.56 21.19 1.13
N ILE A 259 -0.48 20.44 0.93
CA ILE A 259 -0.54 19.10 0.32
C ILE A 259 -1.26 18.09 1.22
N VAL A 260 -1.04 18.18 2.53
CA VAL A 260 -1.71 17.30 3.49
C VAL A 260 -3.21 17.61 3.58
N ASP A 261 -3.58 18.88 3.51
CA ASP A 261 -4.99 19.29 3.49
C ASP A 261 -5.67 18.83 2.19
N ALA A 262 -5.00 18.97 1.04
CA ALA A 262 -5.47 18.42 -0.24
C ALA A 262 -5.65 16.89 -0.17
N ALA A 263 -4.74 16.18 0.50
CA ALA A 263 -4.85 14.73 0.69
C ALA A 263 -6.05 14.34 1.56
N LEU A 264 -6.37 15.13 2.59
CA LEU A 264 -7.58 14.93 3.39
C LEU A 264 -8.84 15.18 2.57
N ASP A 265 -8.89 16.27 1.81
CA ASP A 265 -10.04 16.59 0.96
C ASP A 265 -10.28 15.49 -0.09
N TRP A 266 -9.21 15.03 -0.72
CA TRP A 266 -9.27 13.89 -1.63
C TRP A 266 -9.78 12.63 -0.92
N THR A 267 -9.30 12.34 0.29
CA THR A 267 -9.74 11.20 1.08
C THR A 267 -11.23 11.28 1.39
N TYR A 268 -11.75 12.44 1.75
CA TYR A 268 -13.19 12.63 1.98
C TYR A 268 -14.02 12.42 0.71
N GLN A 269 -13.53 12.87 -0.44
CA GLN A 269 -14.21 12.56 -1.71
C GLN A 269 -14.26 11.05 -1.97
N GLN A 270 -13.18 10.31 -1.69
CA GLN A 270 -13.18 8.85 -1.81
C GLN A 270 -14.17 8.19 -0.84
N VAL A 271 -14.30 8.68 0.39
CA VAL A 271 -15.30 8.17 1.34
C VAL A 271 -16.72 8.40 0.83
N ARG A 272 -17.00 9.54 0.20
CA ARG A 272 -18.30 9.80 -0.44
C ARG A 272 -18.60 8.80 -1.57
N LEU A 273 -17.63 8.57 -2.45
CA LEU A 273 -17.77 7.59 -3.55
C LEU A 273 -18.00 6.17 -3.00
N LEU A 274 -17.26 5.80 -1.98
CA LEU A 274 -17.42 4.52 -1.30
C LEU A 274 -18.82 4.38 -0.72
N ARG A 275 -19.36 5.43 -0.09
CA ARG A 275 -20.72 5.42 0.47
C ARG A 275 -21.80 5.36 -0.60
N ALA A 276 -21.60 6.05 -1.71
CA ALA A 276 -22.53 5.95 -2.86
C ALA A 276 -22.55 4.51 -3.42
N THR A 277 -21.40 3.85 -3.52
CA THR A 277 -21.31 2.45 -3.90
C THR A 277 -22.00 1.54 -2.89
N ASP A 278 -21.84 1.79 -1.59
CA ASP A 278 -22.46 1.02 -0.54
C ASP A 278 -24.00 1.11 -0.61
N ALA A 279 -24.54 2.29 -0.83
CA ALA A 279 -25.96 2.50 -1.02
C ALA A 279 -26.48 1.77 -2.30
N ALA A 280 -25.77 1.96 -3.42
CA ALA A 280 -26.14 1.31 -4.68
C ALA A 280 -26.09 -0.22 -4.58
N PHE A 281 -25.15 -0.78 -3.80
CA PHE A 281 -25.08 -2.22 -3.57
C PHE A 281 -26.26 -2.77 -2.79
N GLN A 282 -26.78 -1.98 -1.85
CA GLN A 282 -27.98 -2.37 -1.10
C GLN A 282 -29.22 -2.41 -1.99
N ASP A 283 -29.32 -1.49 -2.96
CA ASP A 283 -30.43 -1.40 -3.87
C ASP A 283 -30.33 -2.42 -5.02
N ASP A 284 -29.19 -2.53 -5.67
CA ASP A 284 -28.92 -3.50 -6.75
C ASP A 284 -27.44 -3.89 -6.81
N PRO A 285 -27.06 -5.03 -6.23
CA PRO A 285 -25.68 -5.52 -6.27
C PRO A 285 -25.11 -5.70 -7.68
N GLY A 286 -25.97 -5.95 -8.66
CA GLY A 286 -25.56 -6.14 -10.06
C GLY A 286 -25.22 -4.85 -10.79
N ALA A 287 -25.72 -3.69 -10.32
CA ALA A 287 -25.54 -2.39 -10.95
C ALA A 287 -24.20 -1.71 -10.61
N ILE A 288 -23.40 -2.27 -9.70
CA ILE A 288 -22.14 -1.67 -9.29
C ILE A 288 -21.13 -1.71 -10.44
N GLU A 289 -20.76 -0.56 -10.90
CA GLU A 289 -19.67 -0.43 -11.86
C GLU A 289 -18.31 -0.79 -11.26
N GLY A 290 -17.39 -1.28 -12.11
CA GLY A 290 -16.01 -1.48 -11.75
C GLY A 290 -15.33 -0.19 -11.30
N GLY A 291 -14.17 -0.28 -10.66
CA GLY A 291 -13.44 0.86 -10.13
C GLY A 291 -12.92 1.83 -11.19
N GLU A 292 -12.28 2.91 -10.75
CA GLU A 292 -11.80 4.00 -11.60
C GLU A 292 -10.86 3.51 -12.72
N LEU A 293 -10.02 2.50 -12.46
CA LEU A 293 -9.18 1.88 -13.48
C LEU A 293 -10.01 1.22 -14.60
N ALA A 294 -11.09 0.53 -14.23
CA ALA A 294 -12.01 -0.04 -15.20
C ALA A 294 -12.76 1.03 -16.01
N ARG A 295 -12.99 2.22 -15.45
CA ARG A 295 -13.65 3.34 -16.14
C ARG A 295 -12.72 4.11 -17.06
N ARG A 296 -11.46 4.35 -16.65
CA ARG A 296 -10.48 5.08 -17.48
C ARG A 296 -10.27 4.41 -18.84
N ASP A 297 -10.45 3.13 -18.89
CA ASP A 297 -10.14 2.30 -20.04
C ASP A 297 -11.36 1.96 -20.90
N ARG A 298 -12.50 2.62 -20.66
CA ARG A 298 -13.71 2.51 -21.46
C ARG A 298 -13.96 3.74 -22.35
N PRO A 299 -13.16 4.01 -23.37
CA PRO A 299 -13.67 4.78 -24.49
C PRO A 299 -14.55 3.85 -25.30
N THR A 300 -15.89 4.06 -25.25
CA THR A 300 -16.86 3.69 -26.30
C THR A 300 -16.72 2.34 -27.02
N GLY A 301 -16.13 1.30 -26.39
CA GLY A 301 -15.89 0.05 -27.09
C GLY A 301 -15.42 -1.12 -26.23
N HIS A 302 -15.63 -1.09 -24.93
CA HIS A 302 -15.54 -2.25 -24.03
C HIS A 302 -14.22 -3.06 -23.99
N ARG A 303 -13.07 -2.51 -24.37
CA ARG A 303 -11.78 -3.19 -24.17
C ARG A 303 -11.09 -2.69 -22.92
N LEU A 304 -10.81 -3.62 -21.99
CA LEU A 304 -9.94 -3.34 -20.84
C LEU A 304 -8.51 -3.07 -21.34
N THR A 305 -7.82 -2.06 -20.78
CA THR A 305 -6.39 -1.89 -21.04
C THR A 305 -5.59 -3.07 -20.51
N ALA A 306 -4.30 -3.12 -20.86
CA ALA A 306 -3.39 -4.13 -20.34
C ALA A 306 -3.31 -4.13 -18.81
N GLU A 307 -3.33 -2.94 -18.18
CA GLU A 307 -3.29 -2.78 -16.72
C GLU A 307 -4.56 -3.27 -16.05
N THR A 308 -5.72 -2.89 -16.56
CA THR A 308 -7.01 -3.35 -16.04
C THR A 308 -7.17 -4.86 -16.25
N LYS A 309 -6.73 -5.40 -17.40
CA LYS A 309 -6.69 -6.84 -17.62
C LYS A 309 -5.82 -7.56 -16.60
N GLN A 310 -4.65 -7.02 -16.32
CA GLN A 310 -3.75 -7.60 -15.31
C GLN A 310 -4.40 -7.58 -13.93
N GLN A 311 -5.03 -6.48 -13.54
CA GLN A 311 -5.73 -6.37 -12.27
C GLN A 311 -6.94 -7.32 -12.20
N CYS A 312 -7.76 -7.37 -13.23
CA CYS A 312 -8.91 -8.28 -13.28
C CYS A 312 -8.47 -9.75 -13.31
N THR A 313 -7.39 -10.08 -14.02
CA THR A 313 -6.82 -11.45 -14.03
C THR A 313 -6.32 -11.87 -12.65
N ALA A 314 -5.77 -10.93 -11.87
CA ALA A 314 -5.35 -11.16 -10.49
C ALA A 314 -6.49 -11.06 -9.47
N CYS A 315 -7.68 -10.63 -9.87
CA CYS A 315 -8.80 -10.43 -8.97
C CYS A 315 -9.38 -11.76 -8.47
N SER A 316 -9.61 -11.83 -7.18
CA SER A 316 -10.21 -13.02 -6.54
C SER A 316 -11.65 -13.29 -6.97
N PHE A 317 -12.35 -12.26 -7.41
CA PHE A 317 -13.78 -12.33 -7.80
C PHE A 317 -13.99 -12.39 -9.32
N ARG A 318 -12.92 -12.59 -10.10
CA ARG A 318 -12.97 -12.53 -11.57
C ARG A 318 -13.99 -13.49 -12.20
N PHE A 319 -14.22 -14.65 -11.60
CA PHE A 319 -15.12 -15.65 -12.14
C PHE A 319 -16.59 -15.32 -11.92
N ASP A 320 -16.87 -14.53 -10.89
CA ASP A 320 -18.24 -14.08 -10.56
C ASP A 320 -18.52 -12.66 -11.09
N CYS A 321 -17.53 -12.04 -11.73
CA CYS A 321 -17.62 -10.69 -12.24
C CYS A 321 -18.12 -10.67 -13.68
N ALA A 322 -19.34 -10.18 -13.90
CA ALA A 322 -19.93 -10.08 -15.23
C ALA A 322 -19.08 -9.24 -16.20
N GLU A 323 -18.38 -8.21 -15.73
CA GLU A 323 -17.49 -7.40 -16.56
C GLU A 323 -16.26 -8.16 -17.01
N TYR A 324 -15.68 -8.98 -16.15
CA TYR A 324 -14.55 -9.82 -16.53
C TYR A 324 -14.95 -10.86 -17.57
N THR A 325 -16.07 -11.54 -17.32
CA THR A 325 -16.58 -12.57 -18.25
C THR A 325 -17.02 -11.99 -19.60
N ALA A 326 -17.64 -10.80 -19.62
CA ALA A 326 -18.01 -10.10 -20.85
C ALA A 326 -16.81 -9.59 -21.67
N ASN A 327 -15.67 -9.37 -21.04
CA ASN A 327 -14.44 -8.87 -21.68
C ASN A 327 -13.40 -9.96 -21.97
N LEU A 328 -13.70 -11.21 -21.70
CA LEU A 328 -12.94 -12.38 -22.20
C LEU A 328 -13.14 -12.60 -23.72
N ASP A 329 -13.43 -11.53 -24.47
CA ASP A 329 -13.73 -11.57 -25.88
C ASP A 329 -12.62 -12.18 -26.72
N GLY A 330 -13.03 -13.14 -27.50
CA GLY A 330 -12.35 -13.61 -28.68
C GLY A 330 -11.52 -14.87 -28.49
N GLY A 331 -11.97 -15.84 -27.70
CA GLY A 331 -11.53 -17.22 -27.90
C GLY A 331 -10.67 -17.88 -26.83
N ALA A 332 -10.35 -17.25 -25.75
CA ALA A 332 -9.84 -17.98 -24.58
C ALA A 332 -11.05 -18.54 -23.81
N SER A 333 -11.25 -19.84 -23.89
CA SER A 333 -12.28 -20.51 -23.12
C SER A 333 -11.97 -20.35 -21.62
N HIS A 334 -13.02 -20.35 -20.78
CA HIS A 334 -12.89 -20.32 -19.32
C HIS A 334 -11.88 -21.36 -18.78
N GLN A 335 -11.64 -22.44 -19.56
CA GLN A 335 -10.69 -23.51 -19.26
C GLN A 335 -9.23 -23.11 -19.51
N ASP A 336 -8.94 -22.25 -20.51
CA ASP A 336 -7.56 -21.88 -20.86
C ASP A 336 -6.91 -20.95 -19.82
N VAL A 337 -7.72 -20.15 -19.12
CA VAL A 337 -7.23 -19.23 -18.07
C VAL A 337 -6.97 -19.96 -16.74
N VAL A 338 -7.76 -21.00 -16.45
CA VAL A 338 -7.63 -21.79 -15.21
C VAL A 338 -6.44 -22.73 -15.29
N LEU A 339 -6.19 -23.35 -16.43
CA LEU A 339 -5.18 -24.41 -16.57
C LEU A 339 -3.74 -23.88 -16.71
N THR A 340 -3.55 -22.66 -17.21
CA THR A 340 -2.21 -22.08 -17.33
C THR A 340 -1.62 -21.62 -16.00
N ASN A 341 -2.43 -21.37 -14.99
CA ASN A 341 -1.97 -20.82 -13.70
C ASN A 341 -1.96 -21.84 -12.55
N VAL A 342 -2.57 -23.02 -12.70
CA VAL A 342 -2.69 -24.02 -11.62
C VAL A 342 -1.71 -25.18 -11.77
N PHE A 343 -1.18 -25.45 -12.96
CA PHE A 343 -0.42 -26.66 -13.24
C PHE A 343 1.02 -26.45 -13.78
N LYS A 344 1.61 -25.28 -13.58
CA LYS A 344 3.06 -25.12 -13.70
C LYS A 344 3.70 -25.14 -12.30
N ASN A 345 3.69 -26.32 -11.71
CA ASN A 345 4.59 -26.70 -10.62
C ASN A 345 5.77 -27.45 -11.22
#